data_982718c303ad089fdc5f89259120e0bb
#
_entry.id   982718c303ad089fdc5f89259120e0bb
#
_cell.length_a   1.000
_cell.length_b   1.000
_cell.length_c   1.000
_cell.angle_alpha   90.00
_cell.angle_beta   90.00
_cell.angle_gamma   90.00
#
_symmetry.space_group_name_H-M   'P 1'
#
loop_
_entity.id
_entity.type
_entity.pdbx_description
1 polymer ?
#
loop_
_entity_poly.entity_id
_entity_poly.type
_entity_poly.pdbx_seq_one_letter_code
_entity_poly.pdbx_strand_id
1 'polypeptide(L)'
;MVIGEEIRTLGQLPTPRGGVAAFWWPSLGACLVGGESPGGTNAQVECVAADGTLTSLPSLGEARHGLSAAVVGGTVYVIAGGTEPGLFVSDTVEALDLP
;
A
#
# COMPACT_ATOMS: atom_id res chain seq x y z
N MET A 1 0.18 -18.05 28.25
CA MET A 1 0.63 -16.69 27.92
C MET A 1 -0.50 -15.94 27.24
N VAL A 2 -0.76 -14.75 27.69
CA VAL A 2 -1.78 -13.89 27.09
C VAL A 2 -1.08 -12.97 26.10
N ILE A 3 -1.50 -13.00 24.86
CA ILE A 3 -1.05 -12.07 23.82
C ILE A 3 -2.07 -10.94 23.78
N GLY A 4 -1.64 -9.73 23.47
CA GLY A 4 -2.51 -8.57 23.46
C GLY A 4 -3.81 -8.82 22.71
N GLU A 5 -4.94 -8.50 23.35
CA GLU A 5 -6.29 -8.77 22.86
C GLU A 5 -6.98 -7.50 22.38
N GLU A 6 -6.30 -6.37 22.47
CA GLU A 6 -6.89 -5.09 22.12
C GLU A 6 -6.55 -4.70 20.70
N ILE A 7 -7.56 -4.21 19.98
CA ILE A 7 -7.39 -3.55 18.72
C ILE A 7 -7.40 -2.06 18.97
N ARG A 8 -6.35 -1.37 18.54
CA ARG A 8 -6.21 0.07 18.70
C ARG A 8 -6.30 0.75 17.35
N THR A 9 -7.01 1.86 17.28
CA THR A 9 -6.96 2.74 16.13
C THR A 9 -5.75 3.65 16.26
N LEU A 10 -4.82 3.57 15.30
CA LEU A 10 -3.60 4.38 15.31
C LEU A 10 -3.78 5.73 14.62
N GLY A 11 -4.77 5.84 13.77
CA GLY A 11 -5.02 7.03 12.98
C GLY A 11 -5.84 6.69 11.75
N GLN A 12 -5.80 7.58 10.77
CA GLN A 12 -6.54 7.43 9.53
C GLN A 12 -5.64 7.79 8.35
N LEU A 13 -5.83 7.11 7.23
CA LEU A 13 -5.15 7.46 5.99
C LEU A 13 -5.71 8.78 5.45
N PRO A 14 -4.89 9.60 4.80
CA PRO A 14 -5.37 10.83 4.16
C PRO A 14 -6.46 10.57 3.13
N THR A 15 -6.38 9.45 2.42
CA THR A 15 -7.39 9.06 1.43
C THR A 15 -7.94 7.69 1.78
N PRO A 16 -9.21 7.58 2.20
CA PRO A 16 -9.86 6.28 2.38
C PRO A 16 -9.91 5.53 1.05
N ARG A 17 -9.48 4.28 1.05
CA ARG A 17 -9.43 3.49 -0.17
C ARG A 17 -9.44 1.99 0.11
N GLY A 18 -9.95 1.21 -0.83
CA GLY A 18 -9.97 -0.24 -0.78
C GLY A 18 -9.16 -0.82 -1.93
N GLY A 19 -9.09 -2.16 -2.01
CA GLY A 19 -8.36 -2.83 -3.08
C GLY A 19 -6.86 -2.53 -3.09
N VAL A 20 -6.29 -2.27 -1.93
CA VAL A 20 -4.86 -1.95 -1.75
C VAL A 20 -4.03 -3.22 -1.69
N ALA A 21 -2.73 -3.08 -1.96
CA ALA A 21 -1.72 -4.05 -1.56
C ALA A 21 -1.02 -3.53 -0.30
N ALA A 22 -0.40 -4.44 0.44
CA ALA A 22 0.34 -4.09 1.64
C ALA A 22 1.68 -4.81 1.69
N PHE A 23 2.65 -4.18 2.33
CA PHE A 23 3.92 -4.80 2.67
C PHE A 23 4.43 -4.21 3.98
N TRP A 24 5.43 -4.85 4.56
CA TRP A 24 6.06 -4.38 5.78
C TRP A 24 7.54 -4.13 5.55
N TRP A 25 8.04 -3.06 6.15
CA TRP A 25 9.45 -2.73 6.10
C TRP A 25 9.91 -2.18 7.47
N PRO A 26 11.05 -2.66 8.02
CA PRO A 26 11.42 -2.35 9.42
C PRO A 26 11.46 -0.88 9.76
N SER A 27 12.01 -0.04 8.90
CA SER A 27 12.16 1.40 9.18
C SER A 27 10.90 2.22 8.88
N LEU A 28 9.89 1.63 8.24
CA LEU A 28 8.70 2.34 7.79
C LEU A 28 7.41 1.86 8.46
N GLY A 29 7.35 0.59 8.85
CA GLY A 29 6.15 -0.04 9.40
C GLY A 29 5.32 -0.73 8.33
N ALA A 30 4.00 -0.68 8.47
CA ALA A 30 3.05 -1.25 7.53
C ALA A 30 2.80 -0.28 6.40
N CYS A 31 3.02 -0.72 5.16
CA CYS A 31 2.91 0.12 3.98
C CYS A 31 1.73 -0.32 3.11
N LEU A 32 1.03 0.65 2.53
CA LEU A 32 -0.11 0.46 1.65
C LEU A 32 0.19 1.04 0.28
N VAL A 33 -0.20 0.32 -0.74
CA VAL A 33 0.09 0.66 -2.13
C VAL A 33 -1.19 0.71 -2.93
N GLY A 34 -1.41 1.81 -3.64
CA GLY A 34 -2.51 1.92 -4.58
C GLY A 34 -3.89 1.89 -3.94
N GLY A 35 -4.82 1.24 -4.63
CA GLY A 35 -6.21 1.10 -4.21
C GLY A 35 -7.16 1.93 -5.04
N GLU A 36 -8.43 1.91 -4.66
CA GLU A 36 -9.48 2.71 -5.30
C GLU A 36 -10.35 3.40 -4.26
N SER A 37 -10.90 4.53 -4.63
CA SER A 37 -11.90 5.29 -3.89
C SER A 37 -12.98 5.74 -4.89
N PRO A 38 -14.11 6.34 -4.42
CA PRO A 38 -15.14 6.80 -5.35
C PRO A 38 -14.61 7.75 -6.44
N GLY A 39 -13.51 8.45 -6.17
CA GLY A 39 -12.91 9.37 -7.14
C GLY A 39 -12.00 8.70 -8.18
N GLY A 40 -11.70 7.41 -8.06
CA GLY A 40 -10.86 6.69 -9.02
C GLY A 40 -9.80 5.81 -8.37
N THR A 41 -8.82 5.41 -9.15
CA THR A 41 -7.67 4.63 -8.68
C THR A 41 -6.59 5.51 -8.10
N ASN A 42 -5.86 4.97 -7.12
CA ASN A 42 -4.82 5.68 -6.39
C ASN A 42 -3.43 5.16 -6.72
N ALA A 43 -2.47 6.07 -6.71
CA ALA A 43 -1.06 5.73 -6.92
C ALA A 43 -0.22 5.89 -5.65
N GLN A 44 -0.81 6.31 -4.54
CA GLN A 44 -0.08 6.59 -3.32
C GLN A 44 0.52 5.34 -2.71
N VAL A 45 1.70 5.51 -2.14
CA VAL A 45 2.37 4.52 -1.29
C VAL A 45 2.63 5.19 0.04
N GLU A 46 2.00 4.68 1.08
CA GLU A 46 2.04 5.28 2.42
C GLU A 46 2.31 4.22 3.46
N CYS A 47 3.10 4.59 4.47
CA CYS A 47 3.47 3.68 5.55
C CYS A 47 3.03 4.24 6.90
N VAL A 48 2.60 3.35 7.78
CA VAL A 48 2.17 3.69 9.14
C VAL A 48 3.09 2.96 10.12
N ALA A 49 3.79 3.74 10.93
CA ALA A 49 4.60 3.20 12.02
C ALA A 49 3.72 2.83 13.22
N ALA A 50 4.28 2.08 14.16
CA ALA A 50 3.55 1.62 15.35
C ALA A 50 2.99 2.77 16.21
N ASP A 51 3.61 3.95 16.17
CA ASP A 51 3.15 5.14 16.88
C ASP A 51 2.11 5.96 16.10
N GLY A 52 1.71 5.49 14.90
CA GLY A 52 0.75 6.18 14.05
C GLY A 52 1.38 7.17 13.06
N THR A 53 2.69 7.35 13.08
CA THR A 53 3.37 8.25 12.15
C THR A 53 3.20 7.76 10.71
N LEU A 54 2.76 8.66 9.84
CA LEU A 54 2.60 8.40 8.41
C LEU A 54 3.83 8.88 7.64
N THR A 55 4.30 8.04 6.73
CA THR A 55 5.39 8.37 5.82
C THR A 55 4.93 8.09 4.40
N SER A 56 5.12 9.04 3.50
CA SER A 56 4.82 8.85 2.07
C SER A 56 6.08 8.45 1.34
N LEU A 57 5.96 7.43 0.50
CA LEU A 57 7.00 7.02 -0.45
C LEU A 57 6.65 7.56 -1.84
N PRO A 58 7.56 7.46 -2.81
CA PRO A 58 7.23 7.80 -4.18
C PRO A 58 6.00 7.04 -4.67
N SER A 59 5.11 7.74 -5.38
CA SER A 59 3.90 7.16 -5.92
C SER A 59 4.21 6.20 -7.07
N LEU A 60 3.28 5.27 -7.31
CA LEU A 60 3.33 4.43 -8.52
C LEU A 60 3.31 5.31 -9.77
N GLY A 61 3.96 4.84 -10.82
CA GLY A 61 3.85 5.45 -12.14
C GLY A 61 2.47 5.22 -12.76
N GLU A 62 1.80 4.14 -12.36
CA GLU A 62 0.47 3.78 -12.82
C GLU A 62 -0.41 3.50 -11.62
N ALA A 63 -1.45 4.33 -11.40
CA ALA A 63 -2.42 4.12 -10.34
C ALA A 63 -3.14 2.79 -10.55
N ARG A 64 -3.28 1.98 -9.50
CA ARG A 64 -3.87 0.63 -9.61
C ARG A 64 -4.57 0.22 -8.33
N HIS A 65 -5.58 -0.65 -8.48
CA HIS A 65 -6.25 -1.31 -7.37
C HIS A 65 -6.25 -2.83 -7.59
N GLY A 66 -6.50 -3.60 -6.55
CA GLY A 66 -6.52 -5.07 -6.64
C GLY A 66 -5.18 -5.64 -7.06
N LEU A 67 -4.10 -4.96 -6.72
CA LEU A 67 -2.73 -5.28 -7.09
C LEU A 67 -2.08 -6.17 -6.04
N SER A 68 -0.88 -6.65 -6.34
CA SER A 68 -0.06 -7.43 -5.41
C SER A 68 1.25 -6.70 -5.13
N ALA A 69 1.79 -6.90 -3.94
CA ALA A 69 3.10 -6.39 -3.57
C ALA A 69 3.92 -7.49 -2.90
N ALA A 70 5.21 -7.53 -3.20
CA ALA A 70 6.14 -8.47 -2.59
C ALA A 70 7.48 -7.80 -2.36
N VAL A 71 8.07 -8.03 -1.22
CA VAL A 71 9.41 -7.53 -0.89
C VAL A 71 10.41 -8.66 -1.11
N VAL A 72 11.44 -8.38 -1.91
CA VAL A 72 12.55 -9.29 -2.12
C VAL A 72 13.85 -8.50 -1.91
N GLY A 73 14.62 -8.90 -0.90
CA GLY A 73 15.78 -8.10 -0.49
C GLY A 73 15.33 -6.72 -0.04
N GLY A 74 15.89 -5.68 -0.58
CA GLY A 74 15.55 -4.29 -0.27
C GLY A 74 14.60 -3.64 -1.28
N THR A 75 13.88 -4.41 -2.09
CA THR A 75 13.03 -3.89 -3.17
C THR A 75 11.62 -4.41 -3.00
N VAL A 76 10.62 -3.52 -3.10
CA VAL A 76 9.22 -3.93 -3.20
C VAL A 76 8.82 -3.93 -4.68
N TYR A 77 8.22 -5.04 -5.10
CA TYR A 77 7.66 -5.23 -6.43
C TYR A 77 6.16 -5.09 -6.35
N VAL A 78 5.59 -4.27 -7.21
CA VAL A 78 4.16 -4.03 -7.30
C VAL A 78 3.67 -4.53 -8.65
N ILE A 79 2.71 -5.44 -8.63
CA ILE A 79 2.41 -6.28 -9.77
C ILE A 79 0.91 -6.27 -10.06
N ALA A 80 0.57 -6.09 -11.33
CA ALA A 80 -0.77 -6.25 -11.86
C ALA A 80 -1.81 -5.30 -11.24
N GLY A 81 -3.06 -5.75 -11.16
CA GLY A 81 -4.19 -4.94 -10.72
C GLY A 81 -4.90 -4.26 -11.87
N GLY A 82 -5.83 -3.37 -11.57
CA GLY A 82 -6.58 -2.61 -12.56
C GLY A 82 -6.26 -1.12 -12.51
N THR A 83 -6.26 -0.46 -13.65
CA THR A 83 -5.96 0.97 -13.76
C THR A 83 -7.18 1.86 -13.55
N GLU A 84 -8.36 1.29 -13.62
CA GLU A 84 -9.62 1.99 -13.41
C GLU A 84 -10.49 1.21 -12.44
N PRO A 85 -11.43 1.86 -11.73
CA PRO A 85 -12.36 1.16 -10.84
C PRO A 85 -13.15 0.08 -11.60
N GLY A 86 -13.36 -1.07 -10.95
CA GLY A 86 -14.10 -2.18 -11.54
C GLY A 86 -13.19 -3.32 -12.00
N LEU A 87 -13.55 -3.97 -13.10
CA LEU A 87 -12.90 -5.19 -13.59
C LEU A 87 -11.84 -4.93 -14.66
N PHE A 88 -11.04 -3.92 -14.48
CA PHE A 88 -9.90 -3.64 -15.36
C PHE A 88 -8.66 -4.37 -14.88
N VAL A 89 -7.75 -4.68 -15.81
CA VAL A 89 -6.52 -5.42 -15.53
C VAL A 89 -5.31 -4.71 -16.10
N SER A 90 -4.15 -4.97 -15.51
CA SER A 90 -2.85 -4.44 -15.96
C SER A 90 -1.80 -5.52 -15.81
N ASP A 91 -0.83 -5.52 -16.71
CA ASP A 91 0.34 -6.39 -16.65
C ASP A 91 1.62 -5.65 -16.20
N THR A 92 1.46 -4.40 -15.77
CA THR A 92 2.57 -3.56 -15.35
C THR A 92 3.19 -4.07 -14.04
N VAL A 93 4.51 -4.10 -14.02
CA VAL A 93 5.30 -4.41 -12.83
C VAL A 93 6.18 -3.19 -12.53
N GLU A 94 6.07 -2.66 -11.32
CA GLU A 94 6.92 -1.56 -10.86
C GLU A 94 7.72 -2.02 -9.66
N ALA A 95 8.89 -1.44 -9.47
CA ALA A 95 9.76 -1.74 -8.34
C ALA A 95 10.23 -0.47 -7.67
N LEU A 96 10.30 -0.50 -6.35
CA LEU A 96 10.82 0.60 -5.53
C LEU A 96 11.87 0.05 -4.58
N ASP A 97 13.07 0.63 -4.61
CA ASP A 97 14.10 0.32 -3.65
C ASP A 97 13.75 0.98 -2.31
N LEU A 98 13.78 0.18 -1.24
CA LEU A 98 13.42 0.62 0.10
C LEU A 98 14.64 1.15 0.85
N PRO A 99 14.43 2.11 1.76
CA PRO A 99 15.54 2.70 2.52
C PRO A 99 16.22 1.74 3.51
#